data_87634d3caf84cd60c9ed0692e0eded1e
#
_entry.id   87634d3caf84cd60c9ed0692e0eded1e
#
_cell.length_a   1.000
_cell.length_b   1.000
_cell.length_c   1.000
_cell.angle_alpha   90.00
_cell.angle_beta   90.00
_cell.angle_gamma   90.00
#
_symmetry.space_group_name_H-M   'P 1'
#
loop_
_entity.id
_entity.type
_entity.pdbx_description
1 polymer ?
#
loop_
_entity_poly.entity_id
_entity_poly.type
_entity_poly.pdbx_seq_one_letter_code
_entity_poly.pdbx_strand_id
1 'polypeptide(L)'
;LSIRRQRQMCIRDSNKITVKEICERAELNRATFYAHYSDCFDLLESIEEELFGQFERSMQSYTRSFDIAGLVGGLYRIVQENEAVCRVLLFGRRSTELIHRMIAYAHDLSISAWRKTLKNASADELEMLYLCLSNGLLSVVLDGYDRFDQQSVIRFVEQMYRQAITPFLTEVPPRLRHGPA
;
A
#
# COMPACT_ATOMS: atom_id res chain seq x y z
N LEU A 1 -22.57 -12.06 9.33
CA LEU A 1 -22.60 -11.92 10.80
C LEU A 1 -21.20 -11.75 11.43
N SER A 2 -20.14 -12.29 10.81
CA SER A 2 -18.75 -12.21 11.28
C SER A 2 -18.16 -10.82 11.10
N ILE A 3 -18.35 -10.16 9.97
CA ILE A 3 -17.80 -8.84 9.61
C ILE A 3 -18.34 -7.75 10.53
N ARG A 4 -19.63 -7.80 10.91
CA ARG A 4 -20.20 -6.87 11.90
C ARG A 4 -19.63 -7.04 13.31
N ARG A 5 -19.32 -8.27 13.72
CA ARG A 5 -18.69 -8.53 15.03
C ARG A 5 -17.22 -8.11 15.07
N GLN A 6 -16.47 -8.28 13.99
CA GLN A 6 -15.10 -7.81 13.89
C GLN A 6 -15.03 -6.27 13.85
N ARG A 7 -15.92 -5.60 13.10
CA ARG A 7 -16.09 -4.13 13.21
C ARG A 7 -16.36 -3.67 14.64
N GLN A 8 -17.23 -4.36 15.39
CA GLN A 8 -17.50 -4.01 16.78
C GLN A 8 -16.34 -4.26 17.75
N MET A 9 -15.45 -5.23 17.50
CA MET A 9 -14.25 -5.44 18.33
C MET A 9 -13.14 -4.43 18.06
N CYS A 10 -12.92 -4.04 16.79
CA CYS A 10 -12.02 -2.92 16.46
C CYS A 10 -12.54 -1.57 17.00
N ILE A 11 -13.86 -1.39 17.06
CA ILE A 11 -14.57 -0.23 17.56
C ILE A 11 -14.38 -0.01 19.06
N ARG A 12 -14.23 -1.06 19.87
CA ARG A 12 -14.19 -0.94 21.33
C ARG A 12 -13.01 -0.16 21.89
N ASP A 13 -11.93 0.01 21.14
CA ASP A 13 -10.75 0.74 21.59
C ASP A 13 -10.52 2.10 20.89
N SER A 14 -11.18 2.36 19.75
CA SER A 14 -11.30 3.70 19.14
C SER A 14 -12.52 4.48 19.69
N ASN A 15 -13.26 3.89 20.61
CA ASN A 15 -14.50 4.40 21.22
C ASN A 15 -14.38 5.70 22.03
N LYS A 16 -13.34 6.51 21.81
CA LYS A 16 -13.17 7.77 22.52
C LYS A 16 -13.22 9.03 21.64
N ILE A 17 -13.12 8.88 20.32
CA ILE A 17 -13.17 10.06 19.43
C ILE A 17 -14.62 10.31 19.04
N THR A 18 -15.12 11.48 19.39
CA THR A 18 -16.49 11.91 19.08
C THR A 18 -16.48 12.92 17.93
N VAL A 19 -17.59 13.00 17.18
CA VAL A 19 -17.79 14.04 16.16
C VAL A 19 -17.56 15.44 16.74
N LYS A 20 -17.92 15.64 18.05
CA LYS A 20 -17.66 16.89 18.73
C LYS A 20 -16.17 17.23 18.78
N GLU A 21 -15.35 16.29 19.21
CA GLU A 21 -13.89 16.50 19.32
C GLU A 21 -13.22 16.70 17.95
N ILE A 22 -13.69 15.97 16.92
CA ILE A 22 -13.21 16.16 15.53
C ILE A 22 -13.53 17.59 15.08
N CYS A 23 -14.78 18.04 15.23
CA CYS A 23 -15.21 19.35 14.81
C CYS A 23 -14.49 20.48 15.59
N GLU A 24 -14.31 20.32 16.90
CA GLU A 24 -13.57 21.28 17.75
C GLU A 24 -12.11 21.42 17.32
N ARG A 25 -11.43 20.29 17.03
CA ARG A 25 -10.03 20.31 16.56
C ARG A 25 -9.86 20.82 15.14
N ALA A 26 -10.83 20.57 14.27
CA ALA A 26 -10.83 21.01 12.88
C ALA A 26 -11.44 22.41 12.72
N GLU A 27 -11.88 23.05 13.80
CA GLU A 27 -12.57 24.36 13.79
C GLU A 27 -13.80 24.37 12.86
N LEU A 28 -14.52 23.24 12.80
CA LEU A 28 -15.68 23.05 11.94
C LEU A 28 -16.98 23.01 12.75
N ASN A 29 -18.08 23.46 12.12
CA ASN A 29 -19.41 23.27 12.66
C ASN A 29 -19.84 21.80 12.47
N ARG A 30 -20.54 21.24 13.47
CA ARG A 30 -21.13 19.89 13.37
C ARG A 30 -22.09 19.74 12.19
N ALA A 31 -22.82 20.79 11.83
CA ALA A 31 -23.69 20.75 10.65
C ALA A 31 -22.88 20.53 9.36
N THR A 32 -21.70 21.13 9.28
CA THR A 32 -20.79 20.91 8.14
C THR A 32 -20.27 19.47 8.12
N PHE A 33 -19.92 18.90 9.30
CA PHE A 33 -19.52 17.49 9.38
C PHE A 33 -20.64 16.57 8.88
N TYR A 34 -21.86 16.72 9.41
CA TYR A 34 -23.00 15.87 9.04
C TYR A 34 -23.55 16.10 7.63
N ALA A 35 -23.13 17.19 6.96
CA ALA A 35 -23.38 17.36 5.53
C ALA A 35 -22.57 16.43 4.65
N HIS A 36 -21.44 15.90 5.16
CA HIS A 36 -20.50 15.06 4.41
C HIS A 36 -20.39 13.64 4.96
N TYR A 37 -20.52 13.44 6.26
CA TYR A 37 -20.32 12.16 6.95
C TYR A 37 -21.43 11.89 7.95
N SER A 38 -21.91 10.66 7.98
CA SER A 38 -22.95 10.24 8.93
C SER A 38 -22.42 10.09 10.37
N ASP A 39 -21.17 9.66 10.50
CA ASP A 39 -20.47 9.48 11.78
C ASP A 39 -18.94 9.44 11.59
N CYS A 40 -18.21 9.17 12.69
CA CYS A 40 -16.73 9.06 12.65
C CYS A 40 -16.23 7.85 11.83
N PHE A 41 -17.05 6.83 11.66
CA PHE A 41 -16.67 5.65 10.90
C PHE A 41 -16.80 5.88 9.41
N ASP A 42 -17.83 6.59 8.98
CA ASP A 42 -18.02 7.03 7.61
C ASP A 42 -16.85 7.94 7.16
N LEU A 43 -16.41 8.87 8.04
CA LEU A 43 -15.21 9.65 7.81
C LEU A 43 -13.96 8.76 7.67
N LEU A 44 -13.78 7.79 8.57
CA LEU A 44 -12.62 6.88 8.52
C LEU A 44 -12.63 6.03 7.25
N GLU A 45 -13.78 5.48 6.87
CA GLU A 45 -13.95 4.72 5.62
C GLU A 45 -13.61 5.57 4.39
N SER A 46 -14.03 6.85 4.38
CA SER A 46 -13.67 7.80 3.30
C SER A 46 -12.15 8.03 3.21
N ILE A 47 -11.46 8.15 4.34
CA ILE A 47 -10.01 8.31 4.39
C ILE A 47 -9.31 7.02 3.89
N GLU A 48 -9.78 5.86 4.31
CA GLU A 48 -9.23 4.57 3.88
C GLU A 48 -9.42 4.35 2.37
N GLU A 49 -10.58 4.73 1.81
CA GLU A 49 -10.85 4.66 0.37
C GLU A 49 -9.96 5.61 -0.43
N GLU A 50 -9.69 6.81 0.08
CA GLU A 50 -8.77 7.75 -0.58
C GLU A 50 -7.35 7.20 -0.64
N LEU A 51 -6.83 6.67 0.48
CA LEU A 51 -5.50 6.04 0.53
C LEU A 51 -5.43 4.81 -0.38
N PHE A 52 -6.47 3.99 -0.38
CA PHE A 52 -6.56 2.83 -1.25
C PHE A 52 -6.54 3.23 -2.73
N GLY A 53 -7.28 4.26 -3.11
CA GLY A 53 -7.28 4.79 -4.48
C GLY A 53 -5.92 5.35 -4.93
N GLN A 54 -5.16 5.98 -4.03
CA GLN A 54 -3.78 6.40 -4.31
C GLN A 54 -2.86 5.19 -4.55
N PHE A 55 -2.99 4.16 -3.72
CA PHE A 55 -2.27 2.89 -3.86
C PHE A 55 -2.61 2.18 -5.17
N GLU A 56 -3.90 2.07 -5.53
CA GLU A 56 -4.34 1.48 -6.79
C GLU A 56 -3.68 2.14 -8.01
N ARG A 57 -3.63 3.47 -8.05
CA ARG A 57 -2.98 4.21 -9.14
C ARG A 57 -1.50 3.88 -9.26
N SER A 58 -0.80 3.76 -8.12
CA SER A 58 0.61 3.39 -8.08
C SER A 58 0.84 1.95 -8.60
N MET A 59 0.00 1.01 -8.18
CA MET A 59 0.05 -0.38 -8.63
C MET A 59 -0.26 -0.53 -10.11
N GLN A 60 -1.28 0.15 -10.62
CA GLN A 60 -1.62 0.13 -12.04
C GLN A 60 -0.50 0.72 -12.92
N SER A 61 0.17 1.78 -12.45
CA SER A 61 1.34 2.34 -13.14
C SER A 61 2.48 1.33 -13.19
N TYR A 62 2.80 0.71 -12.05
CA TYR A 62 3.83 -0.33 -11.95
C TYR A 62 3.57 -1.49 -12.91
N THR A 63 2.38 -2.05 -12.94
CA THR A 63 2.09 -3.25 -13.76
C THR A 63 2.09 -2.98 -15.26
N ARG A 64 1.93 -1.72 -15.69
CA ARG A 64 2.07 -1.34 -17.10
C ARG A 64 3.53 -1.23 -17.58
N SER A 65 4.41 -0.79 -16.69
CA SER A 65 5.80 -0.45 -17.05
C SER A 65 6.86 -1.31 -16.36
N PHE A 66 6.49 -2.12 -15.38
CA PHE A 66 7.41 -2.83 -14.47
C PHE A 66 8.41 -1.88 -13.78
N ASP A 67 7.97 -0.65 -13.52
CA ASP A 67 8.76 0.39 -12.87
C ASP A 67 8.65 0.26 -11.35
N ILE A 68 9.47 -0.60 -10.77
CA ILE A 68 9.49 -0.82 -9.31
C ILE A 68 9.99 0.43 -8.56
N ALA A 69 10.92 1.19 -9.14
CA ALA A 69 11.40 2.44 -8.56
C ALA A 69 10.26 3.46 -8.46
N GLY A 70 9.46 3.59 -9.52
CA GLY A 70 8.26 4.42 -9.53
C GLY A 70 7.20 3.95 -8.54
N LEU A 71 7.02 2.63 -8.36
CA LEU A 71 6.12 2.10 -7.33
C LEU A 71 6.58 2.49 -5.92
N VAL A 72 7.85 2.22 -5.57
CA VAL A 72 8.40 2.58 -4.26
C VAL A 72 8.29 4.08 -4.00
N GLY A 73 8.67 4.91 -4.98
CA GLY A 73 8.52 6.36 -4.89
C GLY A 73 7.08 6.81 -4.70
N GLY A 74 6.12 6.14 -5.35
CA GLY A 74 4.68 6.36 -5.18
C GLY A 74 4.21 6.02 -3.77
N LEU A 75 4.64 4.89 -3.21
CA LEU A 75 4.32 4.49 -1.84
C LEU A 75 4.87 5.49 -0.81
N TYR A 76 6.12 5.93 -0.98
CA TYR A 76 6.68 6.97 -0.11
C TYR A 76 5.90 8.28 -0.20
N ARG A 77 5.48 8.69 -1.40
CA ARG A 77 4.67 9.89 -1.60
C ARG A 77 3.34 9.80 -0.86
N ILE A 78 2.65 8.65 -0.95
CA ILE A 78 1.39 8.42 -0.21
C ILE A 78 1.61 8.62 1.28
N VAL A 79 2.69 8.05 1.83
CA VAL A 79 3.01 8.22 3.25
C VAL A 79 3.35 9.66 3.59
N GLN A 80 4.15 10.36 2.77
CA GLN A 80 4.55 11.76 3.01
C GLN A 80 3.39 12.73 2.95
N GLU A 81 2.50 12.58 1.96
CA GLU A 81 1.32 13.43 1.79
C GLU A 81 0.25 13.19 2.87
N ASN A 82 0.24 12.00 3.47
CA ASN A 82 -0.77 11.57 4.45
C ASN A 82 -0.14 11.11 5.77
N GLU A 83 0.99 11.68 6.19
CA GLU A 83 1.83 11.14 7.26
C GLU A 83 1.07 10.86 8.56
N ALA A 84 0.29 11.81 9.05
CA ALA A 84 -0.47 11.65 10.29
C ALA A 84 -1.49 10.49 10.23
N VAL A 85 -2.13 10.32 9.08
CA VAL A 85 -3.08 9.25 8.82
C VAL A 85 -2.37 7.91 8.66
N CYS A 86 -1.31 7.87 7.87
CA CYS A 86 -0.51 6.66 7.65
C CYS A 86 0.13 6.15 8.94
N ARG A 87 0.59 7.06 9.84
CA ARG A 87 1.11 6.64 11.16
C ARG A 87 0.08 5.90 11.99
N VAL A 88 -1.18 6.24 11.87
CA VAL A 88 -2.27 5.55 12.60
C VAL A 88 -2.72 4.30 11.85
N LEU A 89 -2.98 4.41 10.54
CA LEU A 89 -3.60 3.36 9.75
C LEU A 89 -2.62 2.31 9.23
N LEU A 90 -1.39 2.69 8.84
CA LEU A 90 -0.42 1.77 8.24
C LEU A 90 0.68 1.33 9.22
N PHE A 91 1.13 2.22 10.11
CA PHE A 91 2.20 1.92 11.08
C PHE A 91 1.65 1.51 12.46
N GLY A 92 0.34 1.71 12.71
CA GLY A 92 -0.32 1.31 13.95
C GLY A 92 -0.57 -0.20 14.01
N ARG A 93 -0.52 -0.78 15.21
CA ARG A 93 -0.77 -2.22 15.44
C ARG A 93 -2.18 -2.70 15.01
N ARG A 94 -3.07 -1.83 14.56
CA ARG A 94 -4.50 -2.11 14.32
C ARG A 94 -4.93 -2.05 12.85
N SER A 95 -4.02 -1.72 11.95
CA SER A 95 -4.36 -1.51 10.54
C SER A 95 -4.30 -2.80 9.72
N THR A 96 -5.06 -3.81 10.10
CA THR A 96 -5.02 -5.08 9.37
C THR A 96 -5.89 -5.06 8.11
N GLU A 97 -7.05 -4.40 8.11
CA GLU A 97 -8.03 -4.53 7.01
C GLU A 97 -7.62 -3.76 5.74
N LEU A 98 -7.22 -2.50 5.88
CA LEU A 98 -6.73 -1.71 4.74
C LEU A 98 -5.46 -2.32 4.12
N ILE A 99 -4.49 -2.73 4.95
CA ILE A 99 -3.26 -3.40 4.48
C ILE A 99 -3.60 -4.73 3.79
N HIS A 100 -4.50 -5.53 4.33
CA HIS A 100 -4.92 -6.78 3.69
C HIS A 100 -5.61 -6.56 2.34
N ARG A 101 -6.44 -5.53 2.21
CA ARG A 101 -7.03 -5.12 0.93
C ARG A 101 -5.95 -4.71 -0.08
N MET A 102 -4.98 -3.90 0.35
CA MET A 102 -3.85 -3.48 -0.49
C MET A 102 -3.02 -4.69 -0.96
N ILE A 103 -2.69 -5.63 -0.06
CA ILE A 103 -1.95 -6.84 -0.39
C ILE A 103 -2.74 -7.72 -1.38
N ALA A 104 -4.02 -7.94 -1.14
CA ALA A 104 -4.86 -8.75 -2.02
C ALA A 104 -4.99 -8.13 -3.41
N TYR A 105 -5.23 -6.83 -3.50
CA TYR A 105 -5.27 -6.11 -4.77
C TYR A 105 -3.93 -6.17 -5.52
N ALA A 106 -2.83 -5.95 -4.81
CA ALA A 106 -1.48 -6.04 -5.37
C ALA A 106 -1.16 -7.46 -5.87
N HIS A 107 -1.61 -8.49 -5.15
CA HIS A 107 -1.45 -9.88 -5.53
C HIS A 107 -2.09 -10.16 -6.90
N ASP A 108 -3.39 -9.93 -7.02
CA ASP A 108 -4.15 -10.25 -8.23
C ASP A 108 -3.60 -9.50 -9.45
N LEU A 109 -3.27 -8.23 -9.26
CA LEU A 109 -2.73 -7.39 -10.32
C LEU A 109 -1.31 -7.80 -10.74
N SER A 110 -0.44 -8.11 -9.77
CA SER A 110 0.95 -8.55 -10.02
C SER A 110 0.99 -9.92 -10.69
N ILE A 111 0.27 -10.91 -10.16
CA ILE A 111 0.22 -12.26 -10.73
C ILE A 111 -0.34 -12.21 -12.16
N SER A 112 -1.39 -11.43 -12.41
CA SER A 112 -1.94 -11.25 -13.76
C SER A 112 -0.91 -10.65 -14.74
N ALA A 113 -0.14 -9.65 -14.30
CA ALA A 113 0.88 -9.01 -15.12
C ALA A 113 2.10 -9.94 -15.33
N TRP A 114 2.57 -10.60 -14.27
CA TRP A 114 3.74 -11.47 -14.30
C TRP A 114 3.53 -12.72 -15.17
N ARG A 115 2.35 -13.34 -15.14
CA ARG A 115 2.00 -14.44 -16.05
C ARG A 115 2.17 -14.10 -17.53
N LYS A 116 2.02 -12.82 -17.88
CA LYS A 116 2.21 -12.35 -19.26
C LYS A 116 3.68 -12.13 -19.62
N THR A 117 4.54 -11.85 -18.64
CA THR A 117 5.92 -11.39 -18.84
C THR A 117 6.94 -12.42 -18.39
N LEU A 118 6.72 -13.09 -17.23
CA LEU A 118 7.63 -14.08 -16.68
C LEU A 118 7.26 -15.48 -17.20
N LYS A 119 7.47 -15.71 -18.51
CA LYS A 119 7.01 -16.92 -19.19
C LYS A 119 7.71 -18.21 -18.74
N ASN A 120 8.90 -18.08 -18.14
CA ASN A 120 9.68 -19.21 -17.66
C ASN A 120 9.37 -19.57 -16.19
N ALA A 121 8.47 -18.82 -15.53
CA ALA A 121 8.04 -19.11 -14.18
C ALA A 121 6.80 -20.03 -14.17
N SER A 122 6.81 -21.03 -13.34
CA SER A 122 5.63 -21.82 -12.97
C SER A 122 4.66 -20.99 -12.12
N ALA A 123 3.42 -21.48 -11.95
CA ALA A 123 2.44 -20.82 -11.09
C ALA A 123 2.94 -20.68 -9.65
N ASP A 124 3.54 -21.75 -9.11
CA ASP A 124 4.05 -21.76 -7.74
C ASP A 124 5.25 -20.80 -7.56
N GLU A 125 6.12 -20.68 -8.57
CA GLU A 125 7.23 -19.71 -8.55
C GLU A 125 6.73 -18.28 -8.57
N LEU A 126 5.66 -17.96 -9.33
CA LEU A 126 5.06 -16.63 -9.30
C LEU A 126 4.49 -16.30 -7.93
N GLU A 127 3.81 -17.25 -7.27
CA GLU A 127 3.30 -17.07 -5.91
C GLU A 127 4.43 -16.86 -4.90
N MET A 128 5.49 -17.66 -4.96
CA MET A 128 6.66 -17.52 -4.10
C MET A 128 7.37 -16.18 -4.31
N LEU A 129 7.55 -15.75 -5.57
CA LEU A 129 8.10 -14.45 -5.91
C LEU A 129 7.25 -13.32 -5.31
N TYR A 130 5.92 -13.40 -5.48
CA TYR A 130 5.02 -12.41 -4.91
C TYR A 130 5.15 -12.33 -3.39
N LEU A 131 5.08 -13.46 -2.70
CA LEU A 131 5.21 -13.50 -1.24
C LEU A 131 6.54 -12.91 -0.75
N CYS A 132 7.64 -13.26 -1.40
CA CYS A 132 8.96 -12.73 -1.03
C CYS A 132 9.08 -11.22 -1.29
N LEU A 133 8.70 -10.78 -2.49
CA LEU A 133 8.93 -9.40 -2.92
C LEU A 133 7.94 -8.44 -2.27
N SER A 134 6.65 -8.82 -2.12
CA SER A 134 5.64 -7.95 -1.53
C SER A 134 5.83 -7.76 -0.03
N ASN A 135 6.11 -8.85 0.72
CA ASN A 135 6.37 -8.74 2.17
C ASN A 135 7.66 -7.99 2.45
N GLY A 136 8.74 -8.25 1.67
CA GLY A 136 9.99 -7.51 1.77
C GLY A 136 9.81 -6.02 1.48
N LEU A 137 9.10 -5.68 0.39
CA LEU A 137 8.80 -4.30 0.05
C LEU A 137 7.97 -3.61 1.13
N LEU A 138 6.89 -4.26 1.60
CA LEU A 138 6.03 -3.71 2.63
C LEU A 138 6.82 -3.44 3.93
N SER A 139 7.65 -4.39 4.36
CA SER A 139 8.48 -4.22 5.55
C SER A 139 9.49 -3.07 5.40
N VAL A 140 10.18 -2.98 4.25
CA VAL A 140 11.15 -1.90 4.01
C VAL A 140 10.46 -0.54 3.96
N VAL A 141 9.26 -0.43 3.36
CA VAL A 141 8.52 0.83 3.28
C VAL A 141 7.92 1.20 4.64
N LEU A 142 7.28 0.27 5.35
CA LEU A 142 6.61 0.59 6.61
C LEU A 142 7.59 0.63 7.80
N ASP A 143 8.36 -0.44 8.02
CA ASP A 143 9.27 -0.51 9.18
C ASP A 143 10.56 0.28 8.96
N GLY A 144 10.92 0.49 7.68
CA GLY A 144 12.13 1.21 7.28
C GLY A 144 11.93 2.70 7.05
N TYR A 145 10.68 3.21 7.00
CA TYR A 145 10.36 4.59 6.63
C TYR A 145 11.15 5.65 7.40
N ASP A 146 11.22 5.53 8.72
CA ASP A 146 11.95 6.45 9.59
C ASP A 146 13.45 6.08 9.77
N ARG A 147 13.91 4.95 9.18
CA ARG A 147 15.25 4.40 9.40
C ARG A 147 16.19 4.56 8.22
N PHE A 148 15.66 4.57 7.02
CA PHE A 148 16.44 4.55 5.79
C PHE A 148 16.09 5.72 4.89
N ASP A 149 17.11 6.24 4.20
CA ASP A 149 16.93 7.24 3.17
C ASP A 149 16.13 6.65 1.99
N GLN A 150 15.12 7.40 1.53
CA GLN A 150 14.20 6.99 0.47
C GLN A 150 14.94 6.56 -0.82
N GLN A 151 15.94 7.33 -1.24
CA GLN A 151 16.69 7.03 -2.47
C GLN A 151 17.49 5.74 -2.34
N SER A 152 18.04 5.47 -1.16
CA SER A 152 18.74 4.23 -0.86
C SER A 152 17.79 3.03 -0.88
N VAL A 153 16.57 3.18 -0.36
CA VAL A 153 15.53 2.15 -0.43
C VAL A 153 15.14 1.88 -1.87
N ILE A 154 14.89 2.92 -2.67
CA ILE A 154 14.52 2.77 -4.09
C ILE A 154 15.60 1.99 -4.84
N ARG A 155 16.87 2.39 -4.73
CA ARG A 155 17.98 1.70 -5.40
C ARG A 155 18.11 0.23 -4.97
N PHE A 156 18.01 -0.03 -3.66
CA PHE A 156 18.13 -1.38 -3.12
C PHE A 156 16.98 -2.28 -3.61
N VAL A 157 15.73 -1.80 -3.50
CA VAL A 157 14.55 -2.56 -3.93
C VAL A 157 14.59 -2.80 -5.44
N GLU A 158 14.98 -1.81 -6.24
CA GLU A 158 15.11 -1.95 -7.69
C GLU A 158 16.14 -3.04 -8.06
N GLN A 159 17.30 -3.05 -7.40
CA GLN A 159 18.32 -4.07 -7.62
C GLN A 159 17.83 -5.47 -7.23
N MET A 160 17.24 -5.60 -6.04
CA MET A 160 16.70 -6.87 -5.56
C MET A 160 15.61 -7.41 -6.47
N TYR A 161 14.66 -6.55 -6.84
CA TYR A 161 13.57 -6.90 -7.74
C TYR A 161 14.08 -7.36 -9.11
N ARG A 162 15.01 -6.63 -9.71
CA ARG A 162 15.65 -6.98 -10.99
C ARG A 162 16.29 -8.36 -10.92
N GLN A 163 17.09 -8.63 -9.90
CA GLN A 163 17.77 -9.91 -9.74
C GLN A 163 16.78 -11.07 -9.55
N ALA A 164 15.70 -10.84 -8.80
CA ALA A 164 14.71 -11.87 -8.53
C ALA A 164 13.91 -12.27 -9.77
N ILE A 165 13.54 -11.32 -10.65
CA ILE A 165 12.67 -11.61 -11.81
C ILE A 165 13.43 -11.96 -13.09
N THR A 166 14.70 -11.53 -13.23
CA THR A 166 15.49 -11.73 -14.47
C THR A 166 15.56 -13.19 -14.93
N PRO A 167 15.72 -14.20 -14.05
CA PRO A 167 15.77 -15.62 -14.47
C PRO A 167 14.50 -16.10 -15.17
N PHE A 168 13.37 -15.46 -14.90
CA PHE A 168 12.05 -15.86 -15.41
C PHE A 168 11.58 -15.09 -16.65
N LEU A 169 12.38 -14.12 -17.11
CA LEU A 169 12.09 -13.35 -18.32
C LEU A 169 12.51 -14.12 -19.56
N THR A 170 11.67 -14.14 -20.60
CA THR A 170 12.05 -14.61 -21.94
C THR A 170 12.90 -13.59 -22.67
N GLU A 171 12.58 -12.30 -22.49
CA GLU A 171 13.38 -11.18 -22.98
C GLU A 171 13.49 -10.13 -21.87
N VAL A 172 14.69 -9.63 -21.60
CA VAL A 172 14.90 -8.60 -20.57
C VAL A 172 14.38 -7.24 -21.11
N PRO A 173 13.36 -6.66 -20.50
CA PRO A 173 12.84 -5.35 -20.88
C PRO A 173 13.94 -4.27 -20.85
N PRO A 174 13.88 -3.24 -21.70
CA PRO A 174 14.93 -2.21 -21.80
C PRO A 174 15.29 -1.54 -20.47
N ARG A 175 14.31 -1.30 -19.59
CA ARG A 175 14.53 -0.72 -18.27
C ARG A 175 15.28 -1.63 -17.29
N LEU A 176 15.28 -2.94 -17.52
CA LEU A 176 16.00 -3.91 -16.71
C LEU A 176 17.39 -4.28 -17.28
N ARG A 177 17.74 -3.78 -18.48
CA ARG A 177 19.01 -4.08 -19.16
C ARG A 177 20.18 -3.26 -18.60
N HIS A 178 19.92 -2.08 -18.06
CA HIS A 178 20.95 -1.18 -17.55
C HIS A 178 20.81 -1.04 -16.05
N GLY A 179 21.90 -1.38 -15.31
CA GLY A 179 22.02 -1.05 -13.91
C GLY A 179 22.02 0.47 -13.69
N PRO A 180 21.79 0.96 -12.45
CA PRO A 180 22.03 2.35 -12.14
C PRO A 180 23.48 2.69 -12.47
N ALA A 181 23.68 3.79 -13.21
CA ALA A 181 24.99 4.39 -13.45
C ALA A 181 25.58 4.92 -12.16
#